data_a227fb50bb40ddfcefe3244a3ef7a211
#
_entry.id   a227fb50bb40ddfcefe3244a3ef7a211
#
_cell.length_a   1.000
_cell.length_b   1.000
_cell.length_c   1.000
_cell.angle_alpha   90.00
_cell.angle_beta   90.00
_cell.angle_gamma   90.00
#
_symmetry.space_group_name_H-M   'P 1'
#
loop_
_entity.id
_entity.type
_entity.pdbx_description
1 polymer ?
#
loop_
_entity_poly.entity_id
_entity_poly.type
_entity_poly.pdbx_seq_one_letter_code
_entity_poly.pdbx_strand_id
1 'polypeptide(L)'
;MHGDPSWLDAAGRLLIVFCFLVTGLCNLTRARIKDHIERMAASRTPFPAAVFWIGITLQFTGCALLIADWHAAIGAGCLILFTVAATAIFHRFWSMQDPAKRNVSRIILLGNTAILGGLLLLLENVR
;
A
#
# COMPACT_ATOMS: atom_id res chain seq x y z
N MET A 1 4.00 -17.70 -21.03
CA MET A 1 4.27 -17.35 -19.66
C MET A 1 3.02 -17.16 -18.82
N HIS A 2 1.91 -16.85 -19.42
CA HIS A 2 0.67 -16.65 -18.70
C HIS A 2 -0.20 -17.90 -18.62
N GLY A 3 0.37 -19.06 -18.89
CA GLY A 3 -0.36 -20.32 -18.78
C GLY A 3 -0.48 -20.78 -17.34
N ASP A 4 0.30 -21.76 -16.97
CA ASP A 4 0.25 -22.29 -15.62
C ASP A 4 0.96 -21.38 -14.63
N PRO A 5 0.35 -21.10 -13.46
CA PRO A 5 1.01 -20.32 -12.45
C PRO A 5 2.22 -21.09 -11.91
N SER A 6 3.38 -20.44 -11.92
CA SER A 6 4.58 -21.03 -11.33
C SER A 6 4.55 -20.83 -9.81
N TRP A 7 5.35 -21.63 -9.11
CA TRP A 7 5.49 -21.44 -7.67
C TRP A 7 6.13 -20.07 -7.35
N LEU A 8 6.96 -19.54 -8.27
CA LEU A 8 7.54 -18.20 -8.10
C LEU A 8 6.46 -17.12 -8.18
N ASP A 9 5.52 -17.26 -9.11
CA ASP A 9 4.39 -16.34 -9.21
C ASP A 9 3.55 -16.37 -7.95
N ALA A 10 3.21 -17.57 -7.47
CA ALA A 10 2.44 -17.73 -6.24
C ALA A 10 3.18 -17.16 -5.04
N ALA A 11 4.47 -17.42 -4.92
CA ALA A 11 5.28 -16.91 -3.81
C ALA A 11 5.33 -15.38 -3.84
N GLY A 12 5.54 -14.79 -5.01
CA GLY A 12 5.58 -13.33 -5.15
C GLY A 12 4.26 -12.69 -4.77
N ARG A 13 3.15 -13.26 -5.24
CA ARG A 13 1.81 -12.77 -4.91
C ARG A 13 1.55 -12.85 -3.41
N LEU A 14 1.87 -13.99 -2.79
CA LEU A 14 1.65 -14.19 -1.36
C LEU A 14 2.51 -13.24 -0.52
N LEU A 15 3.74 -12.97 -0.93
CA LEU A 15 4.60 -12.03 -0.21
C LEU A 15 4.04 -10.61 -0.26
N ILE A 16 3.54 -10.19 -1.42
CA ILE A 16 2.92 -8.87 -1.57
C ILE A 16 1.67 -8.78 -0.67
N VAL A 17 0.79 -9.77 -0.74
CA VAL A 17 -0.42 -9.81 0.06
C VAL A 17 -0.09 -9.81 1.55
N PHE A 18 0.88 -10.62 1.96
CA PHE A 18 1.33 -10.69 3.36
C PHE A 18 1.79 -9.31 3.85
N CYS A 19 2.60 -8.63 3.06
CA CYS A 19 3.11 -7.30 3.41
C CYS A 19 1.96 -6.31 3.65
N PHE A 20 1.01 -6.24 2.72
CA PHE A 20 -0.12 -5.32 2.84
C PHE A 20 -1.07 -5.71 3.96
N LEU A 21 -1.31 -7.00 4.15
CA LEU A 21 -2.21 -7.49 5.18
C LEU A 21 -1.68 -7.19 6.58
N VAL A 22 -0.41 -7.51 6.83
CA VAL A 22 0.22 -7.25 8.12
C VAL A 22 0.28 -5.76 8.40
N THR A 23 0.69 -4.97 7.41
CA THR A 23 0.76 -3.51 7.55
C THR A 23 -0.62 -2.94 7.88
N GLY A 24 -1.66 -3.40 7.19
CA GLY A 24 -3.02 -2.95 7.43
C GLY A 24 -3.51 -3.29 8.82
N LEU A 25 -3.25 -4.52 9.28
CA LEU A 25 -3.63 -4.94 10.63
C LEU A 25 -2.89 -4.12 11.70
N CYS A 26 -1.61 -3.85 11.49
CA CYS A 26 -0.84 -3.03 12.42
C CYS A 26 -1.37 -1.60 12.51
N ASN A 27 -1.93 -1.08 11.43
CA ASN A 27 -2.46 0.28 11.39
C ASN A 27 -3.84 0.42 12.05
N LEU A 28 -4.46 -0.69 12.47
CA LEU A 28 -5.80 -0.65 13.06
C LEU A 28 -5.82 -0.54 14.58
N THR A 29 -4.68 -0.37 15.24
CA THR A 29 -4.67 -0.05 16.67
C THR A 29 -5.15 1.39 16.86
N ARG A 30 -5.79 1.68 18.02
CA ARG A 30 -6.32 3.02 18.30
C ARG A 30 -5.24 4.10 18.18
N ALA A 31 -4.07 3.82 18.74
CA ALA A 31 -2.96 4.78 18.71
C ALA A 31 -2.51 5.07 17.28
N ARG A 32 -2.43 4.03 16.44
CA ARG A 32 -2.01 4.18 15.06
C ARG A 32 -3.06 4.89 14.21
N ILE A 33 -4.35 4.57 14.42
CA ILE A 33 -5.45 5.25 13.72
C ILE A 33 -5.37 6.74 13.99
N LYS A 34 -5.28 7.12 15.27
CA LYS A 34 -5.21 8.51 15.66
C LYS A 34 -3.98 9.22 15.07
N ASP A 35 -2.82 8.57 15.15
CA ASP A 35 -1.57 9.10 14.63
C ASP A 35 -1.66 9.36 13.13
N HIS A 36 -2.17 8.39 12.37
CA HIS A 36 -2.29 8.56 10.91
C HIS A 36 -3.25 9.68 10.54
N ILE A 37 -4.39 9.78 11.22
CA ILE A 37 -5.36 10.84 10.93
C ILE A 37 -4.76 12.22 11.25
N GLU A 38 -4.06 12.35 12.36
CA GLU A 38 -3.39 13.60 12.74
C GLU A 38 -2.30 13.98 11.73
N ARG A 39 -1.51 13.02 11.27
CA ARG A 39 -0.47 13.27 10.28
C ARG A 39 -1.07 13.68 8.93
N MET A 40 -2.17 13.06 8.54
CA MET A 40 -2.87 13.42 7.31
C MET A 40 -3.43 14.85 7.40
N ALA A 41 -4.00 15.21 8.54
CA ALA A 41 -4.48 16.56 8.75
C ALA A 41 -3.34 17.58 8.68
N ALA A 42 -2.20 17.25 9.28
CA ALA A 42 -1.00 18.12 9.24
C ALA A 42 -0.47 18.27 7.82
N SER A 43 -0.65 17.28 6.96
CA SER A 43 -0.27 17.33 5.55
C SER A 43 -1.34 17.97 4.67
N ARG A 44 -2.34 18.58 5.26
CA ARG A 44 -3.44 19.26 4.56
C ARG A 44 -4.28 18.32 3.70
N THR A 45 -4.37 17.06 4.11
CA THR A 45 -5.24 16.10 3.43
C THR A 45 -6.70 16.46 3.72
N PRO A 46 -7.57 16.62 2.69
CA PRO A 46 -8.98 16.90 2.94
C PRO A 46 -9.66 15.67 3.55
N PHE A 47 -10.55 15.91 4.51
CA PHE A 47 -11.31 14.85 5.18
C PHE A 47 -10.41 13.69 5.62
N PRO A 48 -9.43 13.94 6.51
CA PRO A 48 -8.39 12.94 6.81
C PRO A 48 -8.95 11.62 7.33
N ALA A 49 -9.97 11.65 8.18
CA ALA A 49 -10.56 10.41 8.70
C ALA A 49 -11.21 9.58 7.59
N ALA A 50 -11.96 10.24 6.70
CA ALA A 50 -12.59 9.54 5.58
C ALA A 50 -11.56 8.96 4.63
N VAL A 51 -10.51 9.72 4.30
CA VAL A 51 -9.42 9.26 3.43
C VAL A 51 -8.70 8.07 4.04
N PHE A 52 -8.44 8.12 5.37
CA PHE A 52 -7.80 7.01 6.07
C PHE A 52 -8.62 5.72 5.92
N TRP A 53 -9.93 5.78 6.17
CA TRP A 53 -10.78 4.58 6.10
C TRP A 53 -10.98 4.10 4.67
N ILE A 54 -11.02 5.00 3.69
CA ILE A 54 -11.03 4.61 2.28
C ILE A 54 -9.74 3.84 1.95
N GLY A 55 -8.59 4.33 2.42
CA GLY A 55 -7.31 3.67 2.22
C GLY A 55 -7.29 2.26 2.81
N ILE A 56 -7.75 2.12 4.06
CA ILE A 56 -7.83 0.81 4.71
C ILE A 56 -8.74 -0.13 3.94
N THR A 57 -9.88 0.35 3.46
CA THR A 57 -10.82 -0.43 2.67
C THR A 57 -10.16 -0.93 1.37
N LEU A 58 -9.46 -0.04 0.66
CA LEU A 58 -8.73 -0.42 -0.57
C LEU A 58 -7.68 -1.48 -0.28
N GLN A 59 -6.95 -1.32 0.82
CA GLN A 59 -5.87 -2.22 1.19
C GLN A 59 -6.41 -3.64 1.45
N PHE A 60 -7.44 -3.77 2.28
CA PHE A 60 -8.00 -5.08 2.60
C PHE A 60 -8.78 -5.69 1.43
N THR A 61 -9.49 -4.86 0.67
CA THR A 61 -10.19 -5.34 -0.53
C THR A 61 -9.21 -5.90 -1.54
N GLY A 62 -8.10 -5.20 -1.79
CA GLY A 62 -7.07 -5.68 -2.69
C GLY A 62 -6.48 -7.00 -2.25
N CYS A 63 -6.16 -7.12 -0.95
CA CYS A 63 -5.65 -8.37 -0.40
C CYS A 63 -6.65 -9.52 -0.56
N ALA A 64 -7.92 -9.28 -0.24
CA ALA A 64 -8.94 -10.31 -0.32
C ALA A 64 -9.14 -10.81 -1.75
N LEU A 65 -9.19 -9.90 -2.72
CA LEU A 65 -9.36 -10.27 -4.13
C LEU A 65 -8.17 -11.07 -4.66
N LEU A 66 -6.96 -10.71 -4.25
CA LEU A 66 -5.77 -11.44 -4.66
C LEU A 66 -5.68 -12.82 -4.01
N ILE A 67 -6.03 -12.93 -2.73
CA ILE A 67 -6.04 -14.22 -2.03
C ILE A 67 -7.08 -15.15 -2.65
N ALA A 68 -8.28 -14.64 -2.91
CA ALA A 68 -9.36 -15.42 -3.47
C ALA A 68 -9.16 -15.71 -4.96
N ASP A 69 -8.21 -15.05 -5.60
CA ASP A 69 -7.97 -15.11 -7.04
C ASP A 69 -9.26 -14.80 -7.82
N TRP A 70 -10.01 -13.84 -7.31
CA TRP A 70 -11.27 -13.40 -7.91
C TRP A 70 -11.14 -11.92 -8.24
N HIS A 71 -11.32 -11.58 -9.51
CA HIS A 71 -11.07 -10.21 -9.99
C HIS A 71 -9.70 -9.70 -9.54
N ALA A 72 -8.67 -10.55 -9.71
CA ALA A 72 -7.33 -10.24 -9.20
C ALA A 72 -6.75 -8.96 -9.78
N ALA A 73 -7.08 -8.62 -11.03
CA ALA A 73 -6.65 -7.36 -11.64
C ALA A 73 -7.21 -6.14 -10.88
N ILE A 74 -8.46 -6.21 -10.43
CA ILE A 74 -9.06 -5.16 -9.61
C ILE A 74 -8.35 -5.08 -8.27
N GLY A 75 -8.04 -6.24 -7.66
CA GLY A 75 -7.29 -6.29 -6.41
C GLY A 75 -5.92 -5.63 -6.53
N ALA A 76 -5.17 -5.96 -7.57
CA ALA A 76 -3.87 -5.33 -7.82
C ALA A 76 -4.02 -3.83 -8.02
N GLY A 77 -5.04 -3.40 -8.76
CA GLY A 77 -5.33 -1.98 -8.95
C GLY A 77 -5.62 -1.24 -7.66
N CYS A 78 -6.38 -1.88 -6.75
CA CYS A 78 -6.65 -1.31 -5.43
C CYS A 78 -5.37 -1.08 -4.65
N LEU A 79 -4.45 -2.04 -4.65
CA LEU A 79 -3.18 -1.91 -3.94
C LEU A 79 -2.27 -0.87 -4.58
N ILE A 80 -2.27 -0.77 -5.91
CA ILE A 80 -1.51 0.26 -6.63
C ILE A 80 -2.01 1.64 -6.21
N LEU A 81 -3.31 1.86 -6.25
CA LEU A 81 -3.91 3.14 -5.88
C LEU A 81 -3.60 3.48 -4.42
N PHE A 82 -3.74 2.51 -3.53
CA PHE A 82 -3.42 2.70 -2.13
C PHE A 82 -1.95 3.09 -1.94
N THR A 83 -1.03 2.38 -2.59
CA THR A 83 0.41 2.62 -2.45
C THR A 83 0.80 4.02 -2.93
N VAL A 84 0.27 4.44 -4.08
CA VAL A 84 0.54 5.77 -4.62
C VAL A 84 0.01 6.85 -3.68
N ALA A 85 -1.24 6.71 -3.23
CA ALA A 85 -1.87 7.69 -2.35
C ALA A 85 -1.16 7.78 -1.00
N ALA A 86 -0.85 6.63 -0.38
CA ALA A 86 -0.19 6.60 0.92
C ALA A 86 1.22 7.19 0.84
N THR A 87 1.95 6.86 -0.23
CA THR A 87 3.29 7.41 -0.42
C THR A 87 3.24 8.93 -0.59
N ALA A 88 2.29 9.43 -1.37
CA ALA A 88 2.13 10.87 -1.59
C ALA A 88 1.74 11.60 -0.30
N ILE A 89 0.97 10.96 0.58
CA ILE A 89 0.51 11.61 1.82
C ILE A 89 1.58 11.54 2.91
N PHE A 90 2.17 10.36 3.14
CA PHE A 90 3.00 10.13 4.32
C PHE A 90 4.50 10.24 4.08
N HIS A 91 4.97 10.08 2.84
CA HIS A 91 6.40 9.94 2.57
C HIS A 91 6.94 11.00 1.63
N ARG A 92 6.46 12.24 1.79
CA ARG A 92 6.98 13.40 1.07
C ARG A 92 8.24 13.91 1.78
N PHE A 93 9.35 13.21 1.58
CA PHE A 93 10.59 13.53 2.29
C PHE A 93 11.10 14.94 1.98
N TRP A 94 10.82 15.45 0.79
CA TRP A 94 11.27 16.77 0.36
C TRP A 94 10.62 17.93 1.14
N SER A 95 9.49 17.66 1.81
CA SER A 95 8.81 18.66 2.62
C SER A 95 9.12 18.53 4.11
N MET A 96 9.93 17.55 4.50
CA MET A 96 10.28 17.30 5.89
C MET A 96 11.54 18.04 6.28
N GLN A 97 11.54 18.66 7.47
CA GLN A 97 12.68 19.42 7.96
C GLN A 97 13.60 18.61 8.88
N ASP A 98 13.04 17.65 9.62
CA ASP A 98 13.82 16.80 10.51
C ASP A 98 14.67 15.83 9.67
N PRO A 99 16.02 15.88 9.76
CA PRO A 99 16.88 15.02 8.93
C PRO A 99 16.63 13.53 9.12
N ALA A 100 16.37 13.07 10.34
CA ALA A 100 16.12 11.66 10.61
C ALA A 100 14.82 11.19 9.96
N LYS A 101 13.73 11.95 10.13
CA LYS A 101 12.44 11.64 9.53
C LYS A 101 12.50 11.71 8.01
N ARG A 102 13.21 12.71 7.48
CA ARG A 102 13.38 12.87 6.04
C ARG A 102 14.10 11.68 5.45
N ASN A 103 15.16 11.21 6.10
CA ASN A 103 15.92 10.06 5.62
C ASN A 103 15.08 8.77 5.64
N VAL A 104 14.34 8.52 6.71
CA VAL A 104 13.46 7.37 6.82
C VAL A 104 12.38 7.41 5.74
N SER A 105 11.73 8.55 5.55
CA SER A 105 10.69 8.68 4.53
C SER A 105 11.23 8.50 3.12
N ARG A 106 12.44 8.98 2.86
CA ARG A 106 13.10 8.75 1.57
C ARG A 106 13.32 7.26 1.31
N ILE A 107 13.80 6.52 2.32
CA ILE A 107 14.02 5.08 2.20
C ILE A 107 12.69 4.36 1.97
N ILE A 108 11.64 4.72 2.71
CA ILE A 108 10.32 4.11 2.55
C ILE A 108 9.75 4.43 1.17
N LEU A 109 9.92 5.65 0.69
CA LEU A 109 9.45 6.03 -0.64
C LEU A 109 10.12 5.19 -1.72
N LEU A 110 11.43 4.98 -1.61
CA LEU A 110 12.16 4.14 -2.55
C LEU A 110 11.69 2.68 -2.45
N GLY A 111 11.46 2.18 -1.25
CA GLY A 111 10.91 0.84 -1.04
C GLY A 111 9.52 0.70 -1.64
N ASN A 112 8.67 1.70 -1.46
CA ASN A 112 7.32 1.71 -2.03
C ASN A 112 7.35 1.78 -3.56
N THR A 113 8.37 2.43 -4.13
CA THR A 113 8.57 2.43 -5.58
C THR A 113 8.83 1.01 -6.08
N ALA A 114 9.64 0.23 -5.35
CA ALA A 114 9.88 -1.17 -5.69
C ALA A 114 8.61 -2.01 -5.54
N ILE A 115 7.83 -1.78 -4.48
CA ILE A 115 6.55 -2.46 -4.28
C ILE A 115 5.60 -2.13 -5.43
N LEU A 116 5.54 -0.88 -5.85
CA LEU A 116 4.71 -0.46 -6.97
C LEU A 116 5.12 -1.16 -8.25
N GLY A 117 6.43 -1.29 -8.50
CA GLY A 117 6.93 -2.06 -9.64
C GLY A 117 6.46 -3.51 -9.58
N GLY A 118 6.54 -4.13 -8.41
CA GLY A 118 6.04 -5.49 -8.22
C GLY A 118 4.54 -5.61 -8.47
N LEU A 119 3.76 -4.63 -8.01
CA LEU A 119 2.31 -4.60 -8.24
C LEU A 119 1.96 -4.45 -9.71
N LEU A 120 2.73 -3.63 -10.45
CA LEU A 120 2.53 -3.49 -11.89
C LEU A 120 2.80 -4.80 -12.63
N LEU A 121 3.85 -5.51 -12.24
CA LEU A 121 4.15 -6.84 -12.80
C LEU A 121 3.05 -7.84 -12.44
N LEU A 122 2.55 -7.78 -11.21
CA LEU A 122 1.45 -8.63 -10.79
C LEU A 122 0.19 -8.33 -11.61
N LEU A 123 -0.12 -7.05 -11.82
CA LEU A 123 -1.27 -6.65 -12.63
C LEU A 123 -1.16 -7.22 -14.04
N GLU A 124 0.02 -7.17 -14.64
CA GLU A 124 0.25 -7.74 -15.96
C GLU A 124 -0.04 -9.25 -15.98
N ASN A 125 0.34 -9.95 -14.91
CA ASN A 125 0.14 -11.39 -14.81
C ASN A 125 -1.31 -11.82 -14.61
N VAL A 126 -2.14 -10.97 -13.99
CA VAL A 126 -3.50 -11.36 -13.60
C VAL A 126 -4.60 -10.73 -14.46
N ARG A 127 -4.24 -9.80 -15.29
CA ARG A 127 -5.23 -9.16 -16.18
C ARG A 127 -5.60 -9.99 -17.40
#